data_aab73a70e2dd476785c128cff18e3ca8
#
_entry.id   aab73a70e2dd476785c128cff18e3ca8
#
_cell.length_a   1.000
_cell.length_b   1.000
_cell.length_c   1.000
_cell.angle_alpha   90.00
_cell.angle_beta   90.00
_cell.angle_gamma   90.00
#
_symmetry.space_group_name_H-M   'P 1'
#
loop_
_entity.id
_entity.type
_entity.pdbx_description
1 polymer ?
#
loop_
_entity_poly.entity_id
_entity_poly.type
_entity_poly.pdbx_seq_one_letter_code
_entity_poly.pdbx_strand_id
1 'polypeptide(L)'
;MEMAKIGATKAGGSNRQALTDLDREGRDLFCNWARDAGCSIEIDQMGNIFARRAGTDPGASPVLAGSHLDTQPTGGKFDGVYGVLAALEVIETLNDSGTSTSRP
;
A
#
# COMPACT_ATOMS: atom_id res chain seq x y z
N MET A 1 -1.55 14.72 2.82
CA MET A 1 -1.34 13.25 2.71
C MET A 1 0.14 12.95 2.91
N GLU A 2 0.46 12.11 3.86
CA GLU A 2 1.85 11.82 4.24
C GLU A 2 2.68 11.20 3.10
N MET A 3 2.09 10.24 2.36
CA MET A 3 2.77 9.63 1.21
C MET A 3 3.19 10.65 0.15
N ALA A 4 2.38 11.68 -0.09
CA ALA A 4 2.68 12.71 -1.08
C ALA A 4 3.85 13.64 -0.68
N LYS A 5 4.25 13.63 0.59
CA LYS A 5 5.41 14.40 1.07
C LYS A 5 6.73 13.73 0.69
N ILE A 6 6.72 12.41 0.53
CA ILE A 6 7.90 11.64 0.14
C ILE A 6 8.11 11.79 -1.36
N GLY A 7 9.14 12.55 -1.74
CA GLY A 7 9.43 12.86 -3.14
C GLY A 7 8.56 13.99 -3.72
N ALA A 8 7.97 14.84 -2.89
CA ALA A 8 7.17 15.97 -3.35
C ALA A 8 7.99 16.92 -4.24
N THR A 9 7.38 17.38 -5.34
CA THR A 9 7.99 18.36 -6.24
C THR A 9 7.43 19.75 -5.99
N LYS A 10 8.15 20.80 -6.43
CA LYS A 10 7.69 22.19 -6.34
C LYS A 10 6.39 22.45 -7.11
N ALA A 11 6.13 21.66 -8.15
CA ALA A 11 4.91 21.77 -8.96
C ALA A 11 3.71 21.05 -8.34
N GLY A 12 3.84 20.44 -7.14
CA GLY A 12 2.76 19.74 -6.46
C GLY A 12 2.57 18.29 -6.86
N GLY A 13 3.48 17.74 -7.64
CA GLY A 13 3.52 16.32 -8.02
C GLY A 13 4.47 15.51 -7.16
N SER A 14 4.90 14.37 -7.68
CA SER A 14 5.80 13.44 -7.04
C SER A 14 6.94 13.00 -7.95
N ASN A 15 8.11 12.85 -7.37
CA ASN A 15 9.28 12.20 -7.97
C ASN A 15 9.81 11.15 -7.00
N ARG A 16 9.26 9.94 -7.10
CA ARG A 16 9.64 8.80 -6.24
C ARG A 16 9.83 7.58 -7.14
N GLN A 17 10.94 7.59 -7.87
CA GLN A 17 11.23 6.53 -8.83
C GLN A 17 11.55 5.21 -8.12
N ALA A 18 11.17 4.09 -8.74
CA ALA A 18 11.43 2.76 -8.25
C ALA A 18 12.92 2.55 -7.93
N LEU A 19 13.20 1.82 -6.87
CA LEU A 19 14.55 1.46 -6.40
C LEU A 19 15.40 2.63 -5.91
N THR A 20 14.80 3.80 -5.68
CA THR A 20 15.47 4.94 -5.04
C THR A 20 15.23 4.93 -3.53
N ASP A 21 16.00 5.73 -2.78
CA ASP A 21 15.79 5.90 -1.35
C ASP A 21 14.40 6.47 -1.03
N LEU A 22 13.88 7.36 -1.87
CA LEU A 22 12.53 7.90 -1.72
C LEU A 22 11.46 6.82 -1.92
N ASP A 23 11.64 5.93 -2.88
CA ASP A 23 10.76 4.76 -3.06
C ASP A 23 10.78 3.87 -1.83
N ARG A 24 11.97 3.62 -1.28
CA ARG A 24 12.12 2.87 -0.03
C ARG A 24 11.35 3.50 1.13
N GLU A 25 11.47 4.81 1.31
CA GLU A 25 10.73 5.54 2.34
C GLU A 25 9.21 5.39 2.17
N GLY A 26 8.71 5.50 0.94
CA GLY A 26 7.30 5.31 0.64
C GLY A 26 6.82 3.89 0.93
N ARG A 27 7.62 2.90 0.57
CA ARG A 27 7.34 1.48 0.83
C ARG A 27 7.33 1.18 2.33
N ASP A 28 8.29 1.72 3.08
CA ASP A 28 8.37 1.56 4.54
C ASP A 28 7.16 2.19 5.23
N LEU A 29 6.74 3.37 4.80
CA LEU A 29 5.54 4.04 5.31
C LEU A 29 4.28 3.20 5.08
N PHE A 30 4.10 2.69 3.87
CA PHE A 30 2.98 1.79 3.56
C PHE A 30 3.00 0.53 4.44
N CYS A 31 4.15 -0.11 4.58
CA CYS A 31 4.30 -1.30 5.42
C CYS A 31 3.91 -1.03 6.88
N ASN A 32 4.31 0.12 7.42
CA ASN A 32 3.95 0.52 8.77
C ASN A 32 2.44 0.71 8.93
N TRP A 33 1.80 1.39 7.99
CA TRP A 33 0.35 1.56 8.00
C TRP A 33 -0.40 0.23 7.90
N ALA A 34 0.07 -0.67 7.04
CA ALA A 34 -0.54 -1.98 6.87
C ALA A 34 -0.38 -2.85 8.13
N ARG A 35 0.77 -2.80 8.80
CA ARG A 35 0.97 -3.49 10.08
C ARG A 35 0.08 -2.92 11.17
N ASP A 36 -0.06 -1.61 11.23
CA ASP A 36 -0.96 -0.94 12.19
C ASP A 36 -2.42 -1.33 11.95
N ALA A 37 -2.79 -1.62 10.71
CA ALA A 37 -4.10 -2.14 10.34
C ALA A 37 -4.26 -3.66 10.58
N GLY A 38 -3.26 -4.32 11.15
CA GLY A 38 -3.30 -5.74 11.49
C GLY A 38 -2.90 -6.68 10.36
N CYS A 39 -2.29 -6.17 9.29
CA CYS A 39 -1.80 -6.99 8.19
C CYS A 39 -0.43 -7.60 8.48
N SER A 40 -0.20 -8.80 7.98
CA SER A 40 1.14 -9.36 7.83
C SER A 40 1.77 -8.88 6.52
N ILE A 41 3.10 -8.68 6.51
CA ILE A 41 3.82 -8.19 5.34
C ILE A 41 4.72 -9.28 4.79
N GLU A 42 4.66 -9.46 3.49
CA GLU A 42 5.52 -10.36 2.74
C GLU A 42 6.06 -9.62 1.50
N ILE A 43 7.34 -9.82 1.18
CA ILE A 43 7.96 -9.21 0.00
C ILE A 43 8.58 -10.33 -0.82
N ASP A 44 8.20 -10.41 -2.09
CA ASP A 44 8.70 -11.43 -2.99
C ASP A 44 10.07 -11.07 -3.61
N GLN A 45 10.59 -11.96 -4.45
CA GLN A 45 11.89 -11.77 -5.10
C GLN A 45 11.92 -10.61 -6.10
N MET A 46 10.76 -10.20 -6.60
CA MET A 46 10.63 -9.05 -7.50
C MET A 46 10.47 -7.72 -6.73
N GLY A 47 10.35 -7.80 -5.40
CA GLY A 47 10.14 -6.64 -4.56
C GLY A 47 8.67 -6.26 -4.39
N ASN A 48 7.72 -7.06 -4.84
CA ASN A 48 6.30 -6.79 -4.60
C ASN A 48 5.97 -6.94 -3.11
N ILE A 49 5.24 -5.98 -2.57
CA ILE A 49 4.79 -5.99 -1.18
C ILE A 49 3.37 -6.57 -1.13
N PHE A 50 3.19 -7.57 -0.30
CA PHE A 50 1.88 -8.16 0.01
C PHE A 50 1.52 -7.84 1.46
N ALA A 51 0.50 -7.02 1.66
CA ALA A 51 -0.11 -6.79 2.96
C ALA A 51 -1.35 -7.67 3.06
N ARG A 52 -1.31 -8.65 3.96
CA ARG A 52 -2.36 -9.65 4.08
C ARG A 52 -3.16 -9.46 5.36
N ARG A 53 -4.46 -9.25 5.20
CA ARG A 53 -5.44 -9.36 6.29
C ARG A 53 -5.94 -10.80 6.33
N ALA A 54 -5.87 -11.45 7.48
CA ALA A 54 -6.32 -12.83 7.62
C ALA A 54 -7.83 -12.96 7.39
N GLY A 55 -8.23 -14.04 6.72
CA GLY A 55 -9.62 -14.46 6.63
C GLY A 55 -9.96 -15.48 7.72
N THR A 56 -11.25 -15.82 7.83
CA THR A 56 -11.71 -16.83 8.79
C THR A 56 -11.52 -18.26 8.27
N ASP A 57 -11.39 -18.44 6.97
CA ASP A 57 -11.10 -19.73 6.33
C ASP A 57 -9.63 -19.77 5.86
N PRO A 58 -8.74 -20.50 6.58
CA PRO A 58 -7.33 -20.55 6.21
C PRO A 58 -7.06 -21.26 4.88
N GLY A 59 -8.00 -22.05 4.37
CA GLY A 59 -7.89 -22.74 3.08
C GLY A 59 -8.43 -21.92 1.88
N ALA A 60 -9.05 -20.78 2.13
CA ALA A 60 -9.63 -19.97 1.07
C ALA A 60 -8.56 -19.20 0.29
N SER A 61 -8.74 -19.10 -1.03
CA SER A 61 -7.88 -18.25 -1.87
C SER A 61 -8.12 -16.78 -1.55
N PRO A 62 -7.05 -15.95 -1.60
CA PRO A 62 -7.18 -14.52 -1.31
C PRO A 62 -7.93 -13.76 -2.39
N VAL A 63 -8.52 -12.64 -2.00
CA VAL A 63 -8.97 -11.58 -2.91
C VAL A 63 -7.88 -10.52 -2.94
N LEU A 64 -7.39 -10.16 -4.13
CA LEU A 64 -6.29 -9.23 -4.31
C LEU A 64 -6.79 -7.87 -4.79
N ALA A 65 -6.25 -6.82 -4.22
CA ALA A 65 -6.39 -5.45 -4.71
C ALA A 65 -5.03 -4.77 -4.59
N GLY A 66 -4.65 -3.95 -5.55
CA GLY A 66 -3.35 -3.31 -5.50
C GLY A 66 -3.06 -2.37 -6.63
N SER A 67 -1.91 -1.72 -6.54
CA SER A 67 -1.37 -0.78 -7.51
C SER A 67 0.13 -0.64 -7.24
N HIS A 68 0.70 0.55 -7.49
CA HIS A 68 2.12 0.82 -7.25
C HIS A 68 2.33 2.11 -6.45
N LEU A 69 3.47 2.21 -5.78
CA LEU A 69 3.84 3.38 -4.97
C LEU A 69 4.91 4.26 -5.62
N ASP A 70 5.71 3.67 -6.53
CA ASP A 70 6.69 4.41 -7.30
C ASP A 70 6.02 5.36 -8.29
N THR A 71 6.77 6.36 -8.73
CA THR A 71 6.29 7.38 -9.66
C THR A 71 7.30 7.59 -10.79
N GLN A 72 6.83 8.23 -11.86
CA GLN A 72 7.69 8.84 -12.86
C GLN A 72 8.43 10.05 -12.26
N PRO A 73 9.49 10.58 -12.93
CA PRO A 73 10.22 11.76 -12.43
C PRO A 73 9.33 12.99 -12.20
N THR A 74 8.25 13.12 -12.97
CA THR A 74 7.28 14.22 -12.87
C THR A 74 5.85 13.68 -12.79
N GLY A 75 5.64 12.69 -11.93
CA GLY A 75 4.35 12.03 -11.75
C GLY A 75 3.35 12.85 -10.95
N GLY A 76 2.08 12.52 -11.09
CA GLY A 76 1.03 13.02 -10.22
C GLY A 76 1.08 12.35 -8.85
N LYS A 77 0.69 13.07 -7.80
CA LYS A 77 0.71 12.54 -6.43
C LYS A 77 -0.31 11.42 -6.16
N PHE A 78 -1.23 11.19 -7.09
CA PHE A 78 -2.26 10.15 -6.99
C PHE A 78 -1.99 8.95 -7.91
N ASP A 79 -1.08 9.08 -8.88
CA ASP A 79 -0.75 8.01 -9.82
C ASP A 79 -0.19 6.79 -9.07
N GLY A 80 -0.85 5.66 -9.22
CA GLY A 80 -0.55 4.43 -8.48
C GLY A 80 -0.95 4.45 -7.01
N VAL A 81 -0.58 5.50 -6.30
CA VAL A 81 -0.82 5.67 -4.86
C VAL A 81 -2.29 5.60 -4.49
N TYR A 82 -3.18 6.17 -5.31
CA TYR A 82 -4.61 6.11 -5.06
C TYR A 82 -5.11 4.67 -4.93
N GLY A 83 -4.73 3.79 -5.85
CA GLY A 83 -5.16 2.39 -5.81
C GLY A 83 -4.65 1.64 -4.58
N VAL A 84 -3.39 1.89 -4.19
CA VAL A 84 -2.80 1.27 -2.98
C VAL A 84 -3.51 1.74 -1.71
N LEU A 85 -3.71 3.04 -1.57
CA LEU A 85 -4.33 3.60 -0.37
C LEU A 85 -5.84 3.31 -0.30
N ALA A 86 -6.51 3.21 -1.45
CA ALA A 86 -7.91 2.78 -1.50
C ALA A 86 -8.07 1.35 -0.98
N ALA A 87 -7.17 0.44 -1.36
CA ALA A 87 -7.17 -0.93 -0.85
C ALA A 87 -6.91 -0.97 0.68
N LEU A 88 -5.98 -0.16 1.17
CA LEU A 88 -5.72 -0.05 2.61
C LEU A 88 -6.93 0.51 3.37
N GLU A 89 -7.60 1.51 2.80
CA GLU A 89 -8.82 2.09 3.38
C GLU A 89 -9.94 1.06 3.49
N VAL A 90 -10.08 0.16 2.53
CA VAL A 90 -11.04 -0.96 2.61
C VAL A 90 -10.72 -1.84 3.82
N ILE A 91 -9.45 -2.19 4.03
CA ILE A 91 -9.02 -2.99 5.17
C ILE A 91 -9.33 -2.28 6.49
N GLU A 92 -8.99 -1.00 6.61
CA GLU A 92 -9.27 -0.20 7.81
C GLU A 92 -10.77 -0.09 8.07
N THR A 93 -11.58 0.10 7.04
CA THR A 93 -13.05 0.14 7.15
C THR A 93 -13.62 -1.18 7.64
N LEU A 94 -13.12 -2.31 7.14
CA LEU A 94 -13.54 -3.63 7.63
C LEU A 94 -13.17 -3.84 9.10
N ASN A 95 -11.98 -3.39 9.50
CA ASN A 95 -11.55 -3.45 10.89
C ASN A 95 -12.44 -2.58 11.80
N ASP A 96 -12.70 -1.35 11.39
CA ASP A 96 -13.50 -0.39 12.17
C ASP A 96 -14.95 -0.85 12.33
N SER A 97 -15.52 -1.49 11.32
CA SER A 97 -16.87 -2.05 11.37
C SER A 97 -16.95 -3.41 12.07
N GLY A 98 -15.82 -3.99 12.47
CA GLY A 98 -15.77 -5.32 13.06
C GLY A 98 -16.14 -6.44 12.09
N THR A 99 -16.01 -6.21 10.78
CA THR A 99 -16.39 -7.17 9.75
C THR A 99 -15.27 -8.15 9.50
N SER A 100 -15.55 -9.44 9.67
CA SER A 100 -14.64 -10.53 9.25
C SER A 100 -14.98 -10.99 7.85
N THR A 101 -13.96 -11.37 7.08
CA THR A 101 -14.12 -11.96 5.76
C THR A 101 -13.69 -13.42 5.78
N SER A 102 -14.35 -14.29 5.00
CA SER A 102 -13.92 -15.69 4.90
C SER A 102 -12.58 -15.79 4.17
N ARG A 103 -12.36 -15.03 3.13
CA ARG A 103 -11.11 -14.97 2.38
C ARG A 103 -10.16 -13.92 2.94
N PRO A 104 -8.85 -14.23 2.91
CA PRO A 104 -7.85 -13.20 3.20
C PRO A 104 -7.78 -12.16 2.09
#